data_1f4a3c6bcfe80e7c4da6375bf13cc0fa
#
_entry.id   1f4a3c6bcfe80e7c4da6375bf13cc0fa
#
_cell.length_a   1.000
_cell.length_b   1.000
_cell.length_c   1.000
_cell.angle_alpha   90.00
_cell.angle_beta   90.00
_cell.angle_gamma   90.00
#
_symmetry.space_group_name_H-M   'P 1'
#
loop_
_entity.id
_entity.type
_entity.pdbx_description
1 polymer ?
#
loop_
_entity_poly.entity_id
_entity_poly.type
_entity_poly.pdbx_seq_one_letter_code
_entity_poly.pdbx_strand_id
1 'polypeptide(L)'
;MSGHRAGHSRAGWVVLAAAWLLMGLLLTGCGLFGEEEPGAVPTNTPRAVVRIIPTWTPVVTATPEPTPTLDVVDISGCDLNAVYVRDVTIPDGTKLSPGEEFVKTWEIRNTGSCPWGRGYWLVFVSNDQMGAESRVVVPETAPGDTAQVSVTLTAPAAAGEYRSDWQMQVNDDRRFGSSFYTVVVVEG
;
A
#
# COMPACT_ATOMS: atom_id res chain seq x y z
N MET A 1 -43.84 -3.41 -47.81
CA MET A 1 -44.74 -2.34 -47.35
C MET A 1 -44.12 -1.71 -46.13
N SER A 2 -43.70 -0.49 -46.35
CA SER A 2 -43.72 0.71 -45.51
C SER A 2 -43.08 0.55 -44.14
N GLY A 3 -42.10 1.28 -43.74
CA GLY A 3 -41.65 2.64 -44.09
C GLY A 3 -41.59 3.52 -42.84
N HIS A 4 -40.61 4.35 -42.79
CA HIS A 4 -40.45 5.59 -42.01
C HIS A 4 -39.44 5.55 -40.87
N ARG A 5 -38.36 6.22 -41.09
CA ARG A 5 -37.86 7.62 -40.97
C ARG A 5 -37.24 7.87 -39.59
N ALA A 6 -35.97 8.02 -39.55
CA ALA A 6 -35.15 9.23 -39.57
C ALA A 6 -35.58 10.34 -38.57
N GLY A 7 -34.74 10.63 -37.63
CA GLY A 7 -34.79 11.80 -36.75
C GLY A 7 -33.39 12.27 -36.40
N HIS A 8 -32.82 13.15 -37.25
CA HIS A 8 -31.64 13.95 -36.93
C HIS A 8 -32.00 15.01 -35.90
N SER A 9 -31.19 15.18 -34.91
CA SER A 9 -31.14 16.48 -34.19
C SER A 9 -29.66 16.82 -33.93
N ARG A 10 -29.16 17.73 -34.76
CA ARG A 10 -27.95 18.52 -34.55
C ARG A 10 -28.33 19.77 -33.80
N ALA A 11 -27.67 20.08 -32.72
CA ALA A 11 -27.42 21.42 -32.17
C ALA A 11 -26.24 21.23 -31.18
N GLY A 12 -25.06 21.76 -31.31
CA GLY A 12 -24.70 23.08 -31.85
C GLY A 12 -24.72 24.11 -30.72
N TRP A 13 -23.68 24.17 -29.86
CA TRP A 13 -23.36 25.29 -28.98
C TRP A 13 -21.84 25.43 -28.96
N VAL A 14 -21.32 26.26 -29.80
CA VAL A 14 -20.91 27.68 -29.74
C VAL A 14 -20.12 28.04 -28.49
N VAL A 15 -18.83 28.14 -28.74
CA VAL A 15 -17.74 28.97 -28.22
C VAL A 15 -18.20 30.16 -27.37
N LEU A 16 -17.65 30.32 -26.20
CA LEU A 16 -17.39 31.59 -25.56
C LEU A 16 -16.00 31.64 -24.99
N ALA A 17 -15.09 32.20 -25.79
CA ALA A 17 -13.84 32.78 -25.33
C ALA A 17 -14.17 34.12 -24.65
N ALA A 18 -13.72 34.31 -23.43
CA ALA A 18 -13.66 35.61 -22.78
C ALA A 18 -12.23 35.85 -22.31
N ALA A 19 -11.57 36.68 -23.07
CA ALA A 19 -10.30 37.32 -22.76
C ALA A 19 -10.44 38.24 -21.56
N TRP A 20 -9.56 38.16 -20.61
CA TRP A 20 -9.24 39.23 -19.68
C TRP A 20 -7.81 39.68 -19.91
N LEU A 21 -7.71 40.78 -20.65
CA LEU A 21 -6.52 41.59 -20.85
C LEU A 21 -6.58 42.76 -19.84
N LEU A 22 -5.41 43.06 -19.29
CA LEU A 22 -4.96 44.35 -18.79
C LEU A 22 -5.48 44.85 -17.43
N MET A 23 -4.60 44.87 -16.44
CA MET A 23 -4.26 46.14 -15.80
C MET A 23 -2.87 46.04 -15.18
N GLY A 24 -1.88 46.63 -15.87
CA GLY A 24 -0.60 46.98 -15.29
C GLY A 24 -0.74 48.17 -14.36
N LEU A 25 0.01 48.19 -13.30
CA LEU A 25 0.36 49.43 -12.61
C LEU A 25 1.81 49.37 -12.15
N LEU A 26 2.60 50.17 -12.85
CA LEU A 26 3.95 50.57 -12.51
C LEU A 26 3.95 51.31 -11.17
N LEU A 27 4.78 50.91 -10.26
CA LEU A 27 5.28 51.76 -9.18
C LEU A 27 6.79 51.69 -9.16
N THR A 28 7.40 52.61 -9.91
CA THR A 28 8.76 53.08 -9.74
C THR A 28 8.86 53.85 -8.42
N GLY A 29 9.64 53.32 -7.49
CA GLY A 29 10.02 54.01 -6.28
C GLY A 29 11.56 54.06 -6.19
N CYS A 30 12.19 55.10 -6.76
CA CYS A 30 13.53 55.51 -6.43
C CYS A 30 13.57 56.02 -4.98
N GLY A 31 14.39 55.42 -4.17
CA GLY A 31 14.81 55.93 -2.88
C GLY A 31 16.32 55.83 -2.74
N LEU A 32 17.00 56.79 -3.30
CA LEU A 32 18.40 57.13 -3.01
C LEU A 32 18.41 57.86 -1.66
N PHE A 33 18.92 57.27 -0.63
CA PHE A 33 19.57 57.95 0.49
C PHE A 33 20.75 57.10 0.92
N GLY A 34 21.94 57.57 0.50
CA GLY A 34 23.19 57.16 1.08
C GLY A 34 23.32 57.83 2.45
N GLU A 35 23.46 57.05 3.49
CA GLU A 35 23.99 57.49 4.76
C GLU A 35 25.37 56.87 4.89
N GLU A 36 26.39 57.71 4.78
CA GLU A 36 27.76 57.37 5.15
C GLU A 36 27.79 57.22 6.68
N GLU A 37 28.01 56.05 7.15
CA GLU A 37 28.39 55.81 8.54
C GLU A 37 29.89 56.05 8.70
N PRO A 38 30.31 56.80 9.75
CA PRO A 38 31.72 57.10 10.02
C PRO A 38 32.46 55.80 10.44
N GLY A 39 33.64 55.67 9.88
CA GLY A 39 34.53 54.53 9.98
C GLY A 39 34.65 53.92 11.39
N ALA A 40 34.28 52.69 11.50
CA ALA A 40 34.57 51.84 12.64
C ALA A 40 36.05 51.48 12.63
N VAL A 41 36.77 51.92 13.65
CA VAL A 41 38.16 51.56 13.93
C VAL A 41 38.23 50.03 14.08
N PRO A 42 39.12 49.29 13.41
CA PRO A 42 39.25 47.85 13.60
C PRO A 42 39.78 47.56 14.99
N THR A 43 38.91 47.15 15.88
CA THR A 43 39.32 46.60 17.18
C THR A 43 39.90 45.21 16.91
N ASN A 44 41.19 45.05 17.13
CA ASN A 44 41.88 43.76 17.11
C ASN A 44 41.36 42.91 18.27
N THR A 45 40.26 42.22 18.04
CA THR A 45 39.78 41.17 18.95
C THR A 45 40.65 39.93 18.74
N PRO A 46 41.35 39.42 19.75
CA PRO A 46 42.14 38.21 19.57
C PRO A 46 41.20 37.05 19.19
N ARG A 47 41.42 36.49 18.00
CA ARG A 47 40.71 35.34 17.48
C ARG A 47 40.98 34.16 18.42
N ALA A 48 39.96 33.75 19.16
CA ALA A 48 40.00 32.53 19.98
C ALA A 48 40.31 31.36 19.04
N VAL A 49 41.46 30.75 19.23
CA VAL A 49 41.81 29.51 18.56
C VAL A 49 40.97 28.38 19.20
N VAL A 50 39.85 28.02 18.59
CA VAL A 50 39.10 26.87 18.97
C VAL A 50 39.92 25.63 18.62
N ARG A 51 40.52 25.08 19.62
CA ARG A 51 41.23 23.78 19.52
C ARG A 51 40.14 22.68 19.43
N ILE A 52 39.86 22.24 18.20
CA ILE A 52 38.97 21.09 17.97
C ILE A 52 39.73 19.84 18.47
N ILE A 53 39.35 19.38 19.63
CA ILE A 53 39.80 18.07 20.11
C ILE A 53 38.94 17.03 19.34
N PRO A 54 39.53 16.15 18.52
CA PRO A 54 38.77 15.10 17.89
C PRO A 54 38.17 14.16 18.96
N THR A 55 36.89 14.30 19.17
CA THR A 55 36.15 13.37 20.01
C THR A 55 36.01 12.06 19.20
N TRP A 56 36.72 11.05 19.61
CA TRP A 56 36.53 9.71 19.04
C TRP A 56 35.16 9.22 19.47
N THR A 57 34.19 9.34 18.58
CA THR A 57 32.89 8.68 18.76
C THR A 57 33.13 7.20 18.50
N PRO A 58 32.87 6.29 19.48
CA PRO A 58 32.99 4.86 19.21
C PRO A 58 32.03 4.50 18.09
N VAL A 59 32.56 3.96 17.01
CA VAL A 59 31.73 3.32 15.97
C VAL A 59 31.10 2.10 16.63
N VAL A 60 29.82 2.19 16.99
CA VAL A 60 29.03 1.03 17.37
C VAL A 60 28.94 0.14 16.14
N THR A 61 29.78 -0.88 16.09
CA THR A 61 29.65 -1.96 15.13
C THR A 61 28.31 -2.62 15.40
N ALA A 62 27.33 -2.43 14.50
CA ALA A 62 26.06 -3.13 14.60
C ALA A 62 26.36 -4.63 14.63
N THR A 63 26.02 -5.28 15.74
CA THR A 63 26.01 -6.74 15.79
C THR A 63 25.05 -7.21 14.71
N PRO A 64 25.47 -8.10 13.79
CA PRO A 64 24.57 -8.61 12.77
C PRO A 64 23.34 -9.21 13.47
N GLU A 65 22.17 -8.70 13.13
CA GLU A 65 20.91 -9.29 13.54
C GLU A 65 20.89 -10.74 13.07
N PRO A 66 20.56 -11.71 13.93
CA PRO A 66 20.54 -13.11 13.50
C PRO A 66 19.58 -13.23 12.32
N THR A 67 20.09 -13.71 11.20
CA THR A 67 19.26 -14.06 10.03
C THR A 67 18.17 -14.99 10.51
N PRO A 68 16.87 -14.69 10.28
CA PRO A 68 15.79 -15.57 10.71
C PRO A 68 15.98 -16.93 10.03
N THR A 69 16.36 -17.91 10.82
CA THR A 69 16.35 -19.30 10.37
C THR A 69 14.89 -19.65 10.12
N LEU A 70 14.57 -20.07 8.90
CA LEU A 70 13.24 -20.60 8.61
C LEU A 70 13.08 -21.87 9.43
N ASP A 71 12.37 -21.78 10.55
CA ASP A 71 12.04 -22.94 11.37
C ASP A 71 11.08 -23.80 10.55
N VAL A 72 11.58 -24.92 10.04
CA VAL A 72 10.74 -25.93 9.38
C VAL A 72 9.82 -26.53 10.44
N VAL A 73 8.51 -26.34 10.25
CA VAL A 73 7.51 -26.90 11.16
C VAL A 73 7.43 -28.41 10.93
N ASP A 74 7.58 -29.19 12.02
CA ASP A 74 7.34 -30.62 11.96
C ASP A 74 5.82 -30.87 11.90
N ILE A 75 5.36 -31.38 10.76
CA ILE A 75 3.98 -31.74 10.49
C ILE A 75 3.77 -33.26 10.43
N SER A 76 4.75 -34.03 10.89
CA SER A 76 4.64 -35.48 10.97
C SER A 76 3.62 -35.87 12.06
N GLY A 77 2.68 -36.72 11.70
CA GLY A 77 1.69 -37.27 12.64
C GLY A 77 0.48 -36.37 12.94
N CYS A 78 0.28 -35.26 12.20
CA CYS A 78 -0.95 -34.49 12.27
C CYS A 78 -1.51 -34.15 10.88
N ASP A 79 -2.80 -33.90 10.80
CA ASP A 79 -3.51 -33.57 9.56
C ASP A 79 -3.57 -32.06 9.36
N LEU A 80 -3.27 -31.63 8.14
CA LEU A 80 -3.37 -30.25 7.71
C LEU A 80 -4.71 -30.02 7.02
N ASN A 81 -5.55 -29.15 7.56
CA ASN A 81 -6.75 -28.71 6.86
C ASN A 81 -7.21 -27.33 7.32
N ALA A 82 -7.79 -26.57 6.39
CA ALA A 82 -8.34 -25.25 6.60
C ALA A 82 -9.62 -25.08 5.77
N VAL A 83 -10.66 -24.53 6.37
CA VAL A 83 -11.91 -24.26 5.67
C VAL A 83 -12.31 -22.79 5.82
N TYR A 84 -12.90 -22.26 4.76
CA TYR A 84 -13.52 -20.95 4.76
C TYR A 84 -14.74 -20.93 5.67
N VAL A 85 -14.89 -19.88 6.47
CA VAL A 85 -16.08 -19.65 7.29
C VAL A 85 -16.91 -18.51 6.70
N ARG A 86 -16.30 -17.33 6.54
CA ARG A 86 -16.98 -16.14 5.98
C ARG A 86 -16.01 -15.05 5.60
N ASP A 87 -16.49 -14.10 4.83
CA ASP A 87 -15.87 -12.79 4.66
C ASP A 87 -16.14 -11.93 5.90
N VAL A 88 -15.09 -11.37 6.46
CA VAL A 88 -15.20 -10.39 7.56
C VAL A 88 -15.30 -8.98 6.99
N THR A 89 -14.49 -8.70 5.95
CA THR A 89 -14.51 -7.44 5.20
C THR A 89 -14.64 -7.73 3.70
N ILE A 90 -15.01 -6.73 2.92
CA ILE A 90 -15.03 -6.78 1.45
C ILE A 90 -15.78 -8.03 0.95
N PRO A 91 -17.10 -8.09 1.03
CA PRO A 91 -17.89 -9.15 0.39
C PRO A 91 -17.63 -9.21 -1.11
N ASP A 92 -17.78 -10.38 -1.72
CA ASP A 92 -17.62 -10.53 -3.16
C ASP A 92 -18.53 -9.60 -3.95
N GLY A 93 -17.98 -8.99 -5.02
CA GLY A 93 -18.67 -8.00 -5.84
C GLY A 93 -18.66 -6.59 -5.24
N THR A 94 -17.88 -6.34 -4.17
CA THR A 94 -17.68 -4.98 -3.63
C THR A 94 -17.16 -4.06 -4.72
N LYS A 95 -17.77 -2.88 -4.85
CA LYS A 95 -17.40 -1.84 -5.81
C LYS A 95 -16.32 -0.96 -5.19
N LEU A 96 -15.28 -0.71 -5.96
CA LEU A 96 -14.11 0.08 -5.56
C LEU A 96 -13.74 1.09 -6.65
N SER A 97 -13.09 2.17 -6.24
CA SER A 97 -12.51 3.14 -7.17
C SER A 97 -11.18 2.61 -7.74
N PRO A 98 -10.79 3.02 -8.97
CA PRO A 98 -9.46 2.69 -9.51
C PRO A 98 -8.33 3.12 -8.56
N GLY A 99 -7.42 2.21 -8.25
CA GLY A 99 -6.28 2.45 -7.36
C GLY A 99 -6.63 2.52 -5.87
N GLU A 100 -7.85 2.23 -5.47
CA GLU A 100 -8.26 2.21 -4.07
C GLU A 100 -7.57 1.06 -3.32
N GLU A 101 -6.96 1.37 -2.17
CA GLU A 101 -6.41 0.37 -1.27
C GLU A 101 -7.51 -0.16 -0.34
N PHE A 102 -7.55 -1.47 -0.17
CA PHE A 102 -8.52 -2.12 0.69
C PHE A 102 -7.92 -3.32 1.43
N VAL A 103 -8.51 -3.67 2.56
CA VAL A 103 -8.10 -4.81 3.37
C VAL A 103 -9.17 -5.90 3.30
N LYS A 104 -8.85 -7.00 2.64
CA LYS A 104 -9.67 -8.21 2.67
C LYS A 104 -9.31 -9.04 3.89
N THR A 105 -10.31 -9.39 4.68
CA THR A 105 -10.18 -10.28 5.83
C THR A 105 -11.14 -11.45 5.69
N TRP A 106 -10.59 -12.66 5.78
CA TRP A 106 -11.37 -13.90 5.87
C TRP A 106 -11.32 -14.43 7.30
N GLU A 107 -12.42 -15.03 7.72
CA GLU A 107 -12.44 -15.93 8.86
C GLU A 107 -12.30 -17.36 8.35
N ILE A 108 -11.28 -18.07 8.83
CA ILE A 108 -10.95 -19.42 8.44
C ILE A 108 -10.88 -20.30 9.69
N ARG A 109 -11.24 -21.57 9.56
CA ARG A 109 -11.22 -22.53 10.65
C ARG A 109 -10.15 -23.58 10.43
N ASN A 110 -9.40 -23.87 11.48
CA ASN A 110 -8.50 -25.01 11.53
C ASN A 110 -9.30 -26.29 11.77
N THR A 111 -9.50 -27.07 10.72
CA THR A 111 -10.19 -28.36 10.81
C THR A 111 -9.25 -29.55 10.74
N GLY A 112 -7.94 -29.27 10.74
CA GLY A 112 -6.87 -30.26 10.91
C GLY A 112 -6.60 -30.56 12.37
N SER A 113 -5.55 -31.34 12.61
CA SER A 113 -5.03 -31.63 13.95
C SER A 113 -3.67 -30.96 14.25
N CYS A 114 -3.04 -30.31 13.24
CA CYS A 114 -1.87 -29.48 13.45
C CYS A 114 -2.28 -28.08 13.92
N PRO A 115 -1.74 -27.54 15.02
CA PRO A 115 -1.93 -26.13 15.36
C PRO A 115 -1.19 -25.25 14.32
N TRP A 116 -1.83 -24.16 13.90
CA TRP A 116 -1.19 -23.17 13.05
C TRP A 116 -0.38 -22.19 13.89
N GLY A 117 0.59 -21.53 13.29
CA GLY A 117 1.44 -20.54 13.92
C GLY A 117 2.65 -20.21 13.05
N ARG A 118 3.83 -20.12 13.65
CA ARG A 118 5.05 -19.85 12.91
C ARG A 118 5.27 -20.88 11.79
N GLY A 119 5.60 -20.40 10.59
CA GLY A 119 5.78 -21.25 9.40
C GLY A 119 4.48 -21.58 8.65
N TYR A 120 3.34 -21.04 9.10
CA TYR A 120 2.08 -21.11 8.37
C TYR A 120 1.77 -19.75 7.73
N TRP A 121 1.34 -19.80 6.48
CA TRP A 121 1.11 -18.63 5.65
C TRP A 121 -0.22 -18.76 4.90
N LEU A 122 -0.85 -17.63 4.63
CA LEU A 122 -1.81 -17.53 3.55
C LEU A 122 -1.05 -17.02 2.32
N VAL A 123 -1.07 -17.75 1.21
CA VAL A 123 -0.28 -17.45 0.01
C VAL A 123 -1.18 -17.17 -1.18
N PHE A 124 -0.76 -16.23 -2.02
CA PHE A 124 -1.37 -15.99 -3.32
C PHE A 124 -1.19 -17.20 -4.23
N VAL A 125 -2.25 -17.58 -4.95
CA VAL A 125 -2.28 -18.78 -5.80
C VAL A 125 -2.42 -18.43 -7.27
N SER A 126 -3.41 -17.61 -7.61
CA SER A 126 -3.76 -17.35 -9.02
C SER A 126 -4.65 -16.12 -9.19
N ASN A 127 -4.90 -15.77 -10.44
CA ASN A 127 -5.64 -14.62 -10.93
C ASN A 127 -4.93 -13.29 -10.64
N ASP A 128 -5.63 -12.26 -10.16
CA ASP A 128 -5.07 -10.94 -9.95
C ASP A 128 -4.53 -10.78 -8.54
N GLN A 129 -3.22 -10.56 -8.41
CA GLN A 129 -2.59 -10.34 -7.10
C GLN A 129 -2.95 -8.97 -6.50
N MET A 130 -3.38 -8.01 -7.32
CA MET A 130 -3.83 -6.68 -6.90
C MET A 130 -2.85 -5.98 -5.95
N GLY A 131 -1.54 -6.05 -6.25
CA GLY A 131 -0.48 -5.38 -5.47
C GLY A 131 -0.20 -5.97 -4.09
N ALA A 132 -0.88 -7.04 -3.70
CA ALA A 132 -0.70 -7.68 -2.40
C ALA A 132 0.68 -8.34 -2.25
N GLU A 133 1.13 -8.50 -1.01
CA GLU A 133 2.23 -9.40 -0.68
C GLU A 133 1.88 -10.83 -1.11
N SER A 134 2.87 -11.58 -1.63
CA SER A 134 2.63 -12.95 -2.11
C SER A 134 2.28 -13.93 -0.99
N ARG A 135 2.58 -13.59 0.25
CA ARG A 135 2.23 -14.35 1.45
C ARG A 135 2.05 -13.45 2.66
N VAL A 136 1.14 -13.82 3.55
CA VAL A 136 0.89 -13.16 4.83
C VAL A 136 0.92 -14.16 5.97
N VAL A 137 1.29 -13.68 7.15
CA VAL A 137 1.37 -14.53 8.36
C VAL A 137 -0.04 -14.90 8.82
N VAL A 138 -0.21 -16.13 9.25
CA VAL A 138 -1.44 -16.61 9.87
C VAL A 138 -1.28 -16.58 11.39
N PRO A 139 -2.26 -16.09 12.16
CA PRO A 139 -2.24 -16.12 13.61
C PRO A 139 -2.14 -17.54 14.18
N GLU A 140 -1.60 -17.66 15.40
CA GLU A 140 -1.66 -18.93 16.14
C GLU A 140 -3.11 -19.38 16.31
N THR A 141 -3.38 -20.61 15.88
CA THR A 141 -4.76 -21.15 15.82
C THR A 141 -4.76 -22.63 16.15
N ALA A 142 -5.33 -22.98 17.29
CA ALA A 142 -5.44 -24.37 17.69
C ALA A 142 -6.40 -25.18 16.77
N PRO A 143 -6.27 -26.51 16.74
CA PRO A 143 -7.25 -27.37 16.08
C PRO A 143 -8.67 -27.10 16.58
N GLY A 144 -9.59 -26.89 15.64
CA GLY A 144 -11.00 -26.57 15.91
C GLY A 144 -11.31 -25.07 16.05
N ASP A 145 -10.32 -24.22 16.26
CA ASP A 145 -10.47 -22.77 16.40
C ASP A 145 -10.54 -22.05 15.04
N THR A 146 -10.92 -20.77 15.08
CA THR A 146 -10.95 -19.88 13.92
C THR A 146 -9.92 -18.78 14.04
N ALA A 147 -9.39 -18.34 12.89
CA ALA A 147 -8.52 -17.20 12.75
C ALA A 147 -9.06 -16.19 11.75
N GLN A 148 -8.81 -14.91 11.98
CA GLN A 148 -8.99 -13.88 10.96
C GLN A 148 -7.64 -13.60 10.29
N VAL A 149 -7.59 -13.72 8.97
CA VAL A 149 -6.39 -13.45 8.17
C VAL A 149 -6.69 -12.34 7.20
N SER A 150 -5.85 -11.31 7.19
CA SER A 150 -6.03 -10.10 6.41
C SER A 150 -4.96 -9.94 5.35
N VAL A 151 -5.37 -9.47 4.17
CA VAL A 151 -4.48 -9.11 3.06
C VAL A 151 -4.82 -7.70 2.62
N THR A 152 -3.79 -6.86 2.47
CA THR A 152 -3.93 -5.54 1.85
C THR A 152 -3.77 -5.67 0.35
N LEU A 153 -4.73 -5.14 -0.40
CA LEU A 153 -4.79 -5.17 -1.86
C LEU A 153 -5.05 -3.77 -2.41
N THR A 154 -4.73 -3.57 -3.68
CA THR A 154 -5.00 -2.31 -4.40
C THR A 154 -5.86 -2.63 -5.63
N ALA A 155 -7.00 -1.98 -5.76
CA ALA A 155 -7.87 -2.12 -6.91
C ALA A 155 -7.12 -1.70 -8.20
N PRO A 156 -7.17 -2.49 -9.28
CA PRO A 156 -6.55 -2.13 -10.55
C PRO A 156 -7.03 -0.78 -11.10
N ALA A 157 -6.21 -0.16 -11.96
CA ALA A 157 -6.54 1.15 -12.55
C ALA A 157 -7.64 1.07 -13.62
N ALA A 158 -7.82 -0.08 -14.25
CA ALA A 158 -8.84 -0.28 -15.29
C ALA A 158 -10.16 -0.75 -14.66
N ALA A 159 -11.28 -0.26 -15.20
CA ALA A 159 -12.60 -0.76 -14.81
C ALA A 159 -12.77 -2.23 -15.21
N GLY A 160 -13.38 -3.02 -14.34
CA GLY A 160 -13.57 -4.45 -14.57
C GLY A 160 -13.84 -5.24 -13.30
N GLU A 161 -14.06 -6.53 -13.46
CA GLU A 161 -14.16 -7.48 -12.35
C GLU A 161 -12.79 -8.16 -12.17
N TYR A 162 -12.32 -8.22 -10.93
CA TYR A 162 -11.02 -8.77 -10.56
C TYR A 162 -11.18 -9.79 -9.45
N ARG A 163 -10.47 -10.89 -9.59
CA ARG A 163 -10.49 -12.00 -8.63
C ARG A 163 -9.06 -12.31 -8.17
N SER A 164 -8.90 -12.57 -6.89
CA SER A 164 -7.64 -13.00 -6.28
C SER A 164 -7.86 -14.27 -5.47
N ASP A 165 -7.07 -15.31 -5.73
CA ASP A 165 -7.19 -16.61 -5.06
C ASP A 165 -6.02 -16.85 -4.12
N TRP A 166 -6.34 -17.38 -2.95
CA TRP A 166 -5.43 -17.59 -1.84
C TRP A 166 -5.61 -18.98 -1.23
N GLN A 167 -4.54 -19.53 -0.65
CA GLN A 167 -4.59 -20.82 0.02
C GLN A 167 -3.61 -20.88 1.19
N MET A 168 -3.91 -21.70 2.18
CA MET A 168 -3.00 -21.97 3.28
C MET A 168 -1.79 -22.75 2.80
N GLN A 169 -0.63 -22.42 3.37
CA GLN A 169 0.65 -23.09 3.12
C GLN A 169 1.41 -23.25 4.43
N VAL A 170 2.07 -24.38 4.61
CA VAL A 170 3.03 -24.60 5.68
C VAL A 170 4.40 -24.82 5.06
N ASN A 171 5.43 -24.33 5.74
CA ASN A 171 6.77 -24.26 5.20
C ASN A 171 6.78 -23.51 3.85
N ASP A 172 7.69 -23.81 2.94
CA ASP A 172 7.79 -23.06 1.68
C ASP A 172 7.08 -23.72 0.49
N ASP A 173 6.52 -24.94 0.65
CA ASP A 173 6.07 -25.74 -0.48
C ASP A 173 4.73 -26.46 -0.30
N ARG A 174 4.25 -26.68 0.92
CA ARG A 174 3.08 -27.50 1.15
C ARG A 174 1.79 -26.70 1.33
N ARG A 175 0.99 -26.56 0.29
CA ARG A 175 -0.36 -26.01 0.33
C ARG A 175 -1.36 -27.01 0.87
N PHE A 176 -2.38 -26.52 1.58
CA PHE A 176 -3.43 -27.35 2.16
C PHE A 176 -4.74 -26.59 2.35
N GLY A 177 -5.80 -27.33 2.64
CA GLY A 177 -7.13 -26.78 2.87
C GLY A 177 -7.81 -26.25 1.61
N SER A 178 -8.94 -25.57 1.81
CA SER A 178 -9.70 -24.92 0.73
C SER A 178 -8.96 -23.70 0.20
N SER A 179 -9.22 -23.35 -1.06
CA SER A 179 -8.85 -22.02 -1.57
C SER A 179 -9.87 -20.99 -1.08
N PHE A 180 -9.37 -19.81 -0.76
CA PHE A 180 -10.17 -18.62 -0.44
C PHE A 180 -10.01 -17.63 -1.60
N TYR A 181 -11.00 -16.77 -1.80
CA TYR A 181 -10.91 -15.77 -2.85
C TYR A 181 -11.59 -14.46 -2.45
N THR A 182 -11.32 -13.43 -3.20
CA THR A 182 -12.07 -12.18 -3.19
C THR A 182 -12.37 -11.79 -4.63
N VAL A 183 -13.56 -11.25 -4.86
CA VAL A 183 -13.97 -10.65 -6.13
C VAL A 183 -14.36 -9.22 -5.87
N VAL A 184 -13.77 -8.29 -6.63
CA VAL A 184 -14.11 -6.87 -6.57
C VAL A 184 -14.45 -6.33 -7.95
N VAL A 185 -15.26 -5.28 -8.00
CA VAL A 185 -15.64 -4.59 -9.24
C VAL A 185 -15.06 -3.18 -9.19
N VAL A 186 -14.16 -2.88 -10.11
CA VAL A 186 -13.62 -1.52 -10.27
C VAL A 186 -14.53 -0.73 -11.19
N GLU A 187 -15.09 0.36 -10.68
CA GLU A 187 -15.95 1.27 -11.45
C GLU A 187 -15.09 2.31 -12.17
N GLY A 188 -15.41 2.57 -13.45
CA GLY A 188 -14.74 3.56 -14.30
C GLY A 188 -15.37 4.93 -14.25
#